data_b93ac9ceb90802dcb1920d45e2394bc7
#
_entry.id   b93ac9ceb90802dcb1920d45e2394bc7
#
_cell.length_a   1.000
_cell.length_b   1.000
_cell.length_c   1.000
_cell.angle_alpha   90.00
_cell.angle_beta   90.00
_cell.angle_gamma   90.00
#
_symmetry.space_group_name_H-M   'P 1'
#
loop_
_entity.id
_entity.type
_entity.pdbx_description
1 polymer ?
#
loop_
_entity_poly.entity_id
_entity_poly.type
_entity_poly.pdbx_seq_one_letter_code
_entity_poly.pdbx_strand_id
1 'polypeptide(L)'
;MRRQAQQAYKGIEDATKALQARQKQFDASQRELATKLTQLQTATLQLNKMRKPLSDLVSSLYQDPSMSGLSPFLTGGDGATTLRAMSDMDYLVAGRNIVLSDALKLLQQQQQLAGEAQELRAANLLEEAQLDAQIDLLRAKSSKLVKSLTRTLTKLGVDVNQGNRGPGACDPTRVTEADQYPNGLLPKSFLCPLPQKGAELRADAAIAFADLNLAYKSHFGQPMCISSSYRSLSAQQAVYYQRPGFAAVPGRSNHGLGLAVDLCGGVQAFRSVQFNWLEANSKRFGFIHPDWSYHSPFEPWHWEYDPKLGAQL
;
A
#
# COMPACT_ATOMS: atom_id res chain seq x y z
N MET A 1 19.59 19.25 -21.66
CA MET A 1 19.75 18.45 -20.41
C MET A 1 18.50 18.45 -19.55
N ARG A 2 18.00 19.58 -19.03
CA ARG A 2 16.80 19.66 -18.17
C ARG A 2 15.55 19.01 -18.80
N ARG A 3 15.24 19.31 -20.09
CA ARG A 3 14.10 18.70 -20.81
C ARG A 3 14.22 17.17 -20.95
N GLN A 4 15.40 16.65 -21.25
CA GLN A 4 15.63 15.20 -21.33
C GLN A 4 15.49 14.50 -19.98
N ALA A 5 16.01 15.12 -18.91
CA ALA A 5 15.82 14.65 -17.56
C ALA A 5 14.34 14.61 -17.16
N GLN A 6 13.59 15.69 -17.46
CA GLN A 6 12.16 15.78 -17.19
C GLN A 6 11.34 14.72 -17.94
N GLN A 7 11.66 14.46 -19.23
CA GLN A 7 11.00 13.39 -19.99
C GLN A 7 11.28 12.00 -19.42
N ALA A 8 12.54 11.74 -19.03
CA ALA A 8 12.92 10.47 -18.43
C ALA A 8 12.25 10.27 -17.05
N TYR A 9 12.17 11.32 -16.22
CA TYR A 9 11.46 11.28 -14.95
C TYR A 9 9.97 11.00 -15.14
N LYS A 10 9.33 11.69 -16.10
CA LYS A 10 7.92 11.45 -16.42
C LYS A 10 7.68 10.00 -16.83
N GLY A 11 8.53 9.41 -17.66
CA GLY A 11 8.40 8.01 -18.07
C GLY A 11 8.56 7.02 -16.90
N ILE A 12 9.41 7.32 -15.91
CA ILE A 12 9.52 6.51 -14.68
C ILE A 12 8.29 6.72 -13.80
N GLU A 13 7.80 7.95 -13.67
CA GLU A 13 6.60 8.28 -12.88
C GLU A 13 5.35 7.57 -13.43
N ASP A 14 5.13 7.61 -14.75
CA ASP A 14 4.00 6.95 -15.40
C ASP A 14 4.06 5.42 -15.18
N ALA A 15 5.25 4.83 -15.32
CA ALA A 15 5.46 3.41 -15.05
C ALA A 15 5.27 3.06 -13.55
N THR A 16 5.64 3.96 -12.64
CA THR A 16 5.41 3.78 -11.19
C THR A 16 3.92 3.83 -10.85
N LYS A 17 3.16 4.77 -11.46
CA LYS A 17 1.69 4.82 -11.28
C LYS A 17 1.01 3.55 -11.80
N ALA A 18 1.44 3.06 -12.96
CA ALA A 18 0.94 1.79 -13.51
C ALA A 18 1.23 0.60 -12.58
N LEU A 19 2.45 0.54 -12.01
CA LEU A 19 2.83 -0.46 -11.02
C LEU A 19 1.96 -0.38 -9.76
N GLN A 20 1.70 0.82 -9.23
CA GLN A 20 0.84 1.01 -8.06
C GLN A 20 -0.60 0.57 -8.31
N ALA A 21 -1.15 0.88 -9.50
CA ALA A 21 -2.49 0.42 -9.87
C ALA A 21 -2.57 -1.11 -9.93
N ARG A 22 -1.55 -1.75 -10.51
CA ARG A 22 -1.44 -3.20 -10.62
C ARG A 22 -1.28 -3.85 -9.24
N GLN A 23 -0.48 -3.27 -8.35
CA GLN A 23 -0.34 -3.74 -6.96
C GLN A 23 -1.68 -3.73 -6.23
N LYS A 24 -2.50 -2.67 -6.40
CA LYS A 24 -3.84 -2.62 -5.81
C LYS A 24 -4.76 -3.73 -6.32
N GLN A 25 -4.67 -4.07 -7.61
CA GLN A 25 -5.44 -5.19 -8.19
C GLN A 25 -4.97 -6.54 -7.61
N PHE A 26 -3.66 -6.73 -7.48
CA PHE A 26 -3.09 -7.91 -6.85
C PHE A 26 -3.54 -8.05 -5.39
N ASP A 27 -3.50 -6.98 -4.60
CA ASP A 27 -3.97 -6.98 -3.21
C ASP A 27 -5.47 -7.29 -3.09
N ALA A 28 -6.27 -6.87 -4.07
CA ALA A 28 -7.69 -7.21 -4.13
C ALA A 28 -7.90 -8.71 -4.45
N SER A 29 -7.16 -9.25 -5.40
CA SER A 29 -7.18 -10.68 -5.76
C SER A 29 -6.71 -11.57 -4.60
N GLN A 30 -5.69 -11.15 -3.83
CA GLN A 30 -5.26 -11.84 -2.62
C GLN A 30 -6.37 -11.90 -1.56
N ARG A 31 -7.11 -10.82 -1.37
CA ARG A 31 -8.27 -10.78 -0.44
C ARG A 31 -9.40 -11.68 -0.92
N GLU A 32 -9.66 -11.71 -2.22
CA GLU A 32 -10.64 -12.61 -2.82
C GLU A 32 -10.26 -14.08 -2.60
N LEU A 33 -9.00 -14.44 -2.82
CA LEU A 33 -8.48 -15.79 -2.54
C LEU A 33 -8.67 -16.16 -1.06
N ALA A 34 -8.35 -15.28 -0.13
CA ALA A 34 -8.56 -15.52 1.29
C ALA A 34 -10.05 -15.77 1.62
N THR A 35 -10.95 -15.02 0.99
CA THR A 35 -12.41 -15.22 1.14
C THR A 35 -12.84 -16.58 0.60
N LYS A 36 -12.39 -16.96 -0.58
CA LYS A 36 -12.71 -18.29 -1.19
C LYS A 36 -12.19 -19.43 -0.33
N LEU A 37 -10.99 -19.32 0.23
CA LEU A 37 -10.43 -20.33 1.14
C LEU A 37 -11.26 -20.48 2.43
N THR A 38 -11.73 -19.36 2.99
CA THR A 38 -12.62 -19.40 4.16
C THR A 38 -13.97 -20.05 3.84
N GLN A 39 -14.55 -19.75 2.67
CA GLN A 39 -15.79 -20.37 2.20
C GLN A 39 -15.59 -21.89 1.97
N LEU A 40 -14.47 -22.29 1.35
CA LEU A 40 -14.11 -23.69 1.15
C LEU A 40 -13.98 -24.44 2.48
N GLN A 41 -13.32 -23.83 3.48
CA GLN A 41 -13.22 -24.40 4.82
C GLN A 41 -14.62 -24.60 5.45
N THR A 42 -15.48 -23.61 5.31
CA THR A 42 -16.86 -23.67 5.85
C THR A 42 -17.66 -24.78 5.16
N ALA A 43 -17.62 -24.87 3.83
CA ALA A 43 -18.29 -25.94 3.06
C ALA A 43 -17.76 -27.32 3.46
N THR A 44 -16.45 -27.45 3.68
CA THR A 44 -15.83 -28.71 4.13
C THR A 44 -16.31 -29.10 5.54
N LEU A 45 -16.42 -28.15 6.46
CA LEU A 45 -16.96 -28.40 7.80
C LEU A 45 -18.43 -28.81 7.77
N GLN A 46 -19.24 -28.18 6.90
CA GLN A 46 -20.63 -28.54 6.70
C GLN A 46 -20.77 -29.95 6.12
N LEU A 47 -19.97 -30.29 5.11
CA LEU A 47 -19.96 -31.63 4.52
C LEU A 47 -19.55 -32.71 5.55
N ASN A 48 -18.58 -32.41 6.40
CA ASN A 48 -18.19 -33.31 7.49
C ASN A 48 -19.32 -33.53 8.51
N LYS A 49 -20.17 -32.54 8.78
CA LYS A 49 -21.36 -32.68 9.63
C LYS A 49 -22.42 -33.59 8.99
N MET A 50 -22.46 -33.63 7.64
CA MET A 50 -23.39 -34.52 6.92
C MET A 50 -22.96 -35.99 6.91
N ARG A 51 -21.72 -36.33 7.34
CA ARG A 51 -21.23 -37.73 7.39
C ARG A 51 -22.10 -38.63 8.25
N LYS A 52 -22.49 -38.17 9.43
CA LYS A 52 -23.33 -38.95 10.35
C LYS A 52 -24.73 -39.18 9.75
N PRO A 53 -25.50 -38.15 9.33
CA PRO A 53 -26.78 -38.34 8.67
C PRO A 53 -26.72 -39.29 7.44
N LEU A 54 -25.66 -39.15 6.62
CA LEU A 54 -25.46 -40.05 5.46
C LEU A 54 -25.16 -41.48 5.88
N SER A 55 -24.32 -41.67 6.91
CA SER A 55 -24.03 -43.00 7.47
C SER A 55 -25.28 -43.65 8.06
N ASP A 56 -26.07 -42.89 8.81
CA ASP A 56 -27.33 -43.39 9.39
C ASP A 56 -28.32 -43.75 8.28
N LEU A 57 -28.39 -42.96 7.20
CA LEU A 57 -29.20 -43.26 6.02
C LEU A 57 -28.76 -44.57 5.34
N VAL A 58 -27.44 -44.72 5.06
CA VAL A 58 -26.92 -45.96 4.45
C VAL A 58 -27.16 -47.17 5.35
N SER A 59 -26.94 -47.03 6.65
CA SER A 59 -27.20 -48.12 7.62
C SER A 59 -28.66 -48.50 7.65
N SER A 60 -29.59 -47.55 7.58
CA SER A 60 -31.03 -47.84 7.53
C SER A 60 -31.44 -48.54 6.25
N LEU A 61 -30.80 -48.25 5.12
CA LEU A 61 -31.02 -48.92 3.82
C LEU A 61 -30.47 -50.33 3.82
N TYR A 62 -29.40 -50.61 4.57
CA TYR A 62 -28.74 -51.93 4.59
C TYR A 62 -29.35 -52.88 5.61
N GLN A 63 -29.83 -52.32 6.77
CA GLN A 63 -30.40 -53.14 7.87
C GLN A 63 -31.85 -53.48 7.66
N ASP A 64 -32.59 -52.72 6.86
CA ASP A 64 -34.00 -52.98 6.60
C ASP A 64 -34.31 -52.90 5.08
N PRO A 65 -33.74 -53.81 4.29
CA PRO A 65 -34.09 -53.94 2.87
C PRO A 65 -35.50 -54.50 2.67
N SER A 66 -36.07 -54.98 3.73
CA SER A 66 -37.42 -55.52 3.67
C SER A 66 -38.41 -54.46 4.09
N MET A 67 -39.22 -54.08 3.22
CA MET A 67 -40.65 -53.89 3.25
C MET A 67 -41.38 -53.92 4.64
N SER A 68 -40.70 -53.62 5.77
CA SER A 68 -41.36 -53.55 7.07
C SER A 68 -42.44 -52.47 7.13
N GLY A 69 -42.24 -51.41 6.36
CA GLY A 69 -43.26 -50.38 6.09
C GLY A 69 -44.43 -50.86 5.28
N LEU A 70 -44.30 -51.98 4.54
CA LEU A 70 -45.36 -52.60 3.78
C LEU A 70 -46.07 -53.74 4.55
N SER A 71 -45.57 -54.11 5.73
CA SER A 71 -46.17 -55.15 6.55
C SER A 71 -47.65 -54.91 6.81
N PRO A 72 -48.13 -53.67 7.12
CA PRO A 72 -49.56 -53.39 7.27
C PRO A 72 -50.39 -53.67 6.00
N PHE A 73 -49.78 -53.51 4.80
CA PHE A 73 -50.45 -53.80 3.54
C PHE A 73 -50.55 -55.29 3.26
N LEU A 74 -49.60 -56.07 3.74
CA LEU A 74 -49.52 -57.53 3.52
C LEU A 74 -50.31 -58.31 4.57
N THR A 75 -50.51 -57.73 5.75
CA THR A 75 -51.17 -58.40 6.89
C THR A 75 -52.61 -57.99 7.12
N GLY A 76 -53.21 -57.13 6.27
CA GLY A 76 -54.63 -56.77 6.35
C GLY A 76 -54.95 -55.83 7.48
N GLY A 77 -54.04 -54.85 7.83
CA GLY A 77 -54.29 -53.80 8.82
C GLY A 77 -55.49 -52.93 8.46
N ASP A 78 -56.07 -52.25 9.46
CA ASP A 78 -57.17 -51.31 9.21
C ASP A 78 -56.69 -50.10 8.34
N GLY A 79 -57.65 -49.43 7.69
CA GLY A 79 -57.33 -48.34 6.77
C GLY A 79 -56.58 -47.16 7.41
N ALA A 80 -56.73 -46.92 8.73
CA ALA A 80 -56.07 -45.86 9.45
C ALA A 80 -54.60 -46.18 9.73
N THR A 81 -54.24 -47.42 10.06
CA THR A 81 -52.88 -47.88 10.25
C THR A 81 -52.11 -47.88 8.92
N THR A 82 -52.79 -48.28 7.83
CA THR A 82 -52.24 -48.25 6.49
C THR A 82 -51.91 -46.82 6.00
N LEU A 83 -52.84 -45.87 6.21
CA LEU A 83 -52.61 -44.47 5.87
C LEU A 83 -51.49 -43.83 6.67
N ARG A 84 -51.39 -44.15 7.98
CA ARG A 84 -50.25 -43.71 8.80
C ARG A 84 -48.92 -44.26 8.29
N ALA A 85 -48.85 -45.55 8.02
CA ALA A 85 -47.66 -46.19 7.46
C ALA A 85 -47.24 -45.57 6.11
N MET A 86 -48.20 -45.24 5.21
CA MET A 86 -47.94 -44.50 4.00
C MET A 86 -47.39 -43.12 4.26
N SER A 87 -47.99 -42.36 5.16
CA SER A 87 -47.53 -41.02 5.51
C SER A 87 -46.14 -41.02 6.14
N ASP A 88 -45.87 -42.00 7.02
CA ASP A 88 -44.52 -42.14 7.62
C ASP A 88 -43.48 -42.54 6.58
N MET A 89 -43.86 -43.37 5.61
CA MET A 89 -43.00 -43.76 4.50
C MET A 89 -42.70 -42.59 3.56
N ASP A 90 -43.72 -41.80 3.19
CA ASP A 90 -43.52 -40.56 2.42
C ASP A 90 -42.63 -39.57 3.14
N TYR A 91 -42.81 -39.38 4.45
CA TYR A 91 -41.96 -38.52 5.27
C TYR A 91 -40.50 -39.02 5.30
N LEU A 92 -40.26 -40.33 5.47
CA LEU A 92 -38.93 -40.91 5.47
C LEU A 92 -38.25 -40.81 4.09
N VAL A 93 -39.00 -41.04 3.01
CA VAL A 93 -38.47 -40.89 1.63
C VAL A 93 -38.15 -39.44 1.34
N ALA A 94 -39.03 -38.50 1.72
CA ALA A 94 -38.77 -37.08 1.56
C ALA A 94 -37.54 -36.62 2.37
N GLY A 95 -37.41 -37.02 3.64
CA GLY A 95 -36.25 -36.76 4.46
C GLY A 95 -34.92 -37.28 3.89
N ARG A 96 -34.93 -38.51 3.34
CA ARG A 96 -33.78 -39.13 2.65
C ARG A 96 -33.34 -38.32 1.43
N ASN A 97 -34.29 -37.91 0.59
CA ASN A 97 -34.01 -37.11 -0.60
C ASN A 97 -33.43 -35.73 -0.27
N ILE A 98 -33.89 -35.09 0.82
CA ILE A 98 -33.34 -33.84 1.32
C ILE A 98 -31.87 -34.01 1.73
N VAL A 99 -31.54 -34.99 2.57
CA VAL A 99 -30.17 -35.25 3.02
C VAL A 99 -29.21 -35.50 1.85
N LEU A 100 -29.62 -36.32 0.89
CA LEU A 100 -28.82 -36.59 -0.32
C LEU A 100 -28.66 -35.35 -1.19
N SER A 101 -29.73 -34.59 -1.42
CA SER A 101 -29.73 -33.37 -2.21
C SER A 101 -28.80 -32.34 -1.60
N ASP A 102 -28.88 -32.16 -0.28
CA ASP A 102 -28.06 -31.16 0.42
C ASP A 102 -26.57 -31.56 0.46
N ALA A 103 -26.28 -32.86 0.65
CA ALA A 103 -24.92 -33.39 0.56
C ALA A 103 -24.31 -33.19 -0.84
N LEU A 104 -25.08 -33.46 -1.90
CA LEU A 104 -24.63 -33.22 -3.28
C LEU A 104 -24.38 -31.76 -3.60
N LYS A 105 -25.27 -30.84 -3.16
CA LYS A 105 -25.08 -29.41 -3.31
C LYS A 105 -23.80 -28.91 -2.61
N LEU A 106 -23.58 -29.37 -1.38
CA LEU A 106 -22.38 -29.01 -0.61
C LEU A 106 -21.11 -29.55 -1.28
N LEU A 107 -21.15 -30.76 -1.80
CA LEU A 107 -20.01 -31.35 -2.52
C LEU A 107 -19.70 -30.57 -3.79
N GLN A 108 -20.73 -30.23 -4.58
CA GLN A 108 -20.58 -29.40 -5.78
C GLN A 108 -20.02 -28.03 -5.45
N GLN A 109 -20.54 -27.37 -4.39
CA GLN A 109 -20.05 -26.09 -3.93
C GLN A 109 -18.59 -26.17 -3.47
N GLN A 110 -18.20 -27.22 -2.74
CA GLN A 110 -16.83 -27.46 -2.33
C GLN A 110 -15.89 -27.61 -3.54
N GLN A 111 -16.28 -28.40 -4.53
CA GLN A 111 -15.49 -28.59 -5.75
C GLN A 111 -15.32 -27.29 -6.53
N GLN A 112 -16.40 -26.53 -6.67
CA GLN A 112 -16.36 -25.22 -7.35
C GLN A 112 -15.42 -24.26 -6.62
N LEU A 113 -15.58 -24.09 -5.30
CA LEU A 113 -14.73 -23.21 -4.51
C LEU A 113 -13.25 -23.64 -4.54
N ALA A 114 -12.98 -24.94 -4.55
CA ALA A 114 -11.62 -25.46 -4.66
C ALA A 114 -10.99 -25.12 -6.03
N GLY A 115 -11.74 -25.27 -7.11
CA GLY A 115 -11.31 -24.88 -8.46
C GLY A 115 -11.01 -23.38 -8.55
N GLU A 116 -11.97 -22.54 -8.13
CA GLU A 116 -11.82 -21.07 -8.12
C GLU A 116 -10.61 -20.63 -7.28
N ALA A 117 -10.39 -21.24 -6.11
CA ALA A 117 -9.24 -20.91 -5.26
C ALA A 117 -7.90 -21.32 -5.91
N GLN A 118 -7.86 -22.44 -6.62
CA GLN A 118 -6.66 -22.87 -7.36
C GLN A 118 -6.34 -21.95 -8.52
N GLU A 119 -7.35 -21.54 -9.30
CA GLU A 119 -7.18 -20.58 -10.41
C GLU A 119 -6.68 -19.23 -9.92
N LEU A 120 -7.31 -18.67 -8.87
CA LEU A 120 -6.87 -17.43 -8.25
C LEU A 120 -5.44 -17.52 -7.70
N ARG A 121 -5.07 -18.63 -7.07
CA ARG A 121 -3.72 -18.84 -6.56
C ARG A 121 -2.69 -18.87 -7.69
N ALA A 122 -2.99 -19.58 -8.78
CA ALA A 122 -2.09 -19.64 -9.94
C ALA A 122 -1.94 -18.27 -10.61
N ALA A 123 -3.06 -17.52 -10.77
CA ALA A 123 -3.04 -16.17 -11.30
C ALA A 123 -2.24 -15.22 -10.41
N ASN A 124 -2.40 -15.29 -9.09
CA ASN A 124 -1.66 -14.47 -8.14
C ASN A 124 -0.16 -14.74 -8.16
N LEU A 125 0.28 -15.99 -8.28
CA LEU A 125 1.70 -16.32 -8.40
C LEU A 125 2.32 -15.77 -9.69
N LEU A 126 1.60 -15.81 -10.80
CA LEU A 126 2.04 -15.20 -12.05
C LEU A 126 2.12 -13.68 -11.96
N GLU A 127 1.10 -13.07 -11.36
CA GLU A 127 1.05 -11.61 -11.17
C GLU A 127 2.17 -11.11 -10.26
N GLU A 128 2.47 -11.81 -9.17
CA GLU A 128 3.58 -11.51 -8.26
C GLU A 128 4.92 -11.50 -9.01
N ALA A 129 5.20 -12.56 -9.80
CA ALA A 129 6.42 -12.63 -10.59
C ALA A 129 6.53 -11.49 -11.63
N GLN A 130 5.40 -11.09 -12.23
CA GLN A 130 5.38 -9.97 -13.17
C GLN A 130 5.57 -8.63 -12.49
N LEU A 131 5.04 -8.42 -11.28
CA LEU A 131 5.27 -7.23 -10.47
C LEU A 131 6.75 -7.10 -10.08
N ASP A 132 7.38 -8.16 -9.64
CA ASP A 132 8.80 -8.18 -9.30
C ASP A 132 9.68 -7.83 -10.52
N ALA A 133 9.41 -8.42 -11.67
CA ALA A 133 10.11 -8.10 -12.91
C ALA A 133 9.94 -6.62 -13.32
N GLN A 134 8.76 -6.04 -13.13
CA GLN A 134 8.52 -4.61 -13.38
C GLN A 134 9.27 -3.71 -12.40
N ILE A 135 9.31 -4.07 -11.12
CA ILE A 135 10.08 -3.36 -10.10
C ILE A 135 11.56 -3.33 -10.47
N ASP A 136 12.13 -4.46 -10.87
CA ASP A 136 13.55 -4.55 -11.25
C ASP A 136 13.85 -3.74 -12.50
N LEU A 137 12.96 -3.73 -13.48
CA LEU A 137 13.09 -2.88 -14.67
C LEU A 137 13.06 -1.39 -14.32
N LEU A 138 12.18 -0.97 -13.42
CA LEU A 138 12.11 0.42 -12.95
C LEU A 138 13.37 0.82 -12.18
N ARG A 139 13.89 -0.06 -11.33
CA ARG A 139 15.17 0.13 -10.63
C ARG A 139 16.32 0.34 -11.62
N ALA A 140 16.42 -0.51 -12.63
CA ALA A 140 17.46 -0.41 -13.65
C ALA A 140 17.36 0.90 -14.45
N LYS A 141 16.15 1.30 -14.87
CA LYS A 141 15.92 2.58 -15.58
C LYS A 141 16.29 3.78 -14.70
N SER A 142 15.86 3.79 -13.42
CA SER A 142 16.20 4.85 -12.47
C SER A 142 17.70 4.94 -12.24
N SER A 143 18.40 3.82 -12.05
CA SER A 143 19.85 3.76 -11.88
C SER A 143 20.61 4.35 -13.09
N LYS A 144 20.20 3.96 -14.29
CA LYS A 144 20.79 4.47 -15.54
C LYS A 144 20.60 5.98 -15.66
N LEU A 145 19.43 6.50 -15.34
CA LEU A 145 19.13 7.93 -15.36
C LEU A 145 19.99 8.70 -14.37
N VAL A 146 20.05 8.27 -13.10
CA VAL A 146 20.86 8.90 -12.07
C VAL A 146 22.34 8.96 -12.49
N LYS A 147 22.90 7.83 -12.92
CA LYS A 147 24.32 7.78 -13.39
C LYS A 147 24.57 8.71 -14.57
N SER A 148 23.64 8.79 -15.52
CA SER A 148 23.75 9.67 -16.68
C SER A 148 23.76 11.15 -16.28
N LEU A 149 22.83 11.57 -15.43
CA LEU A 149 22.71 12.96 -14.98
C LEU A 149 23.93 13.38 -14.13
N THR A 150 24.35 12.54 -13.20
CA THR A 150 25.54 12.81 -12.37
C THR A 150 26.79 12.98 -13.22
N ARG A 151 27.05 12.06 -14.17
CA ARG A 151 28.20 12.18 -15.09
C ARG A 151 28.16 13.47 -15.93
N THR A 152 26.98 13.87 -16.39
CA THR A 152 26.84 15.08 -17.20
C THR A 152 27.14 16.33 -16.39
N LEU A 153 26.67 16.41 -15.14
CA LEU A 153 26.99 17.52 -14.24
C LEU A 153 28.48 17.56 -13.90
N THR A 154 29.09 16.42 -13.60
CA THR A 154 30.54 16.35 -13.38
C THR A 154 31.33 16.85 -14.58
N LYS A 155 30.93 16.47 -15.82
CA LYS A 155 31.58 16.99 -17.07
C LYS A 155 31.41 18.50 -17.25
N LEU A 156 30.35 19.08 -16.71
CA LEU A 156 30.10 20.53 -16.70
C LEU A 156 30.82 21.24 -15.55
N GLY A 157 31.64 20.54 -14.77
CA GLY A 157 32.36 21.10 -13.62
C GLY A 157 31.47 21.34 -12.38
N VAL A 158 30.23 20.84 -12.39
CA VAL A 158 29.32 20.93 -11.26
C VAL A 158 29.53 19.75 -10.34
N ASP A 159 30.14 19.98 -9.19
CA ASP A 159 30.32 18.96 -8.15
C ASP A 159 29.16 18.99 -7.19
N VAL A 160 28.24 18.02 -7.30
CA VAL A 160 27.07 17.85 -6.44
C VAL A 160 27.38 17.16 -5.10
N ASN A 161 28.59 16.61 -4.94
CA ASN A 161 28.95 15.80 -3.80
C ASN A 161 30.06 16.41 -2.90
N GLN A 162 30.78 17.42 -3.34
CA GLN A 162 31.88 17.98 -2.54
C GLN A 162 31.48 19.16 -1.67
N GLY A 163 31.93 19.06 -0.43
CA GLY A 163 31.49 19.72 0.80
C GLY A 163 31.82 21.19 0.99
N ASN A 164 32.31 21.95 0.01
CA ASN A 164 32.59 23.35 0.21
C ASN A 164 31.35 24.20 -0.15
N ARG A 165 30.63 24.65 0.88
CA ARG A 165 29.38 25.41 0.72
C ARG A 165 29.59 26.79 0.07
N GLY A 166 30.78 27.33 0.14
CA GLY A 166 31.04 28.68 -0.34
C GLY A 166 30.27 29.77 0.44
N PRO A 167 30.62 31.05 0.22
CA PRO A 167 30.04 32.17 0.99
C PRO A 167 28.57 32.51 0.67
N GLY A 168 27.93 31.85 -0.30
CA GLY A 168 26.53 32.14 -0.70
C GLY A 168 25.52 31.03 -0.40
N ALA A 169 25.88 30.05 0.42
CA ALA A 169 25.01 28.89 0.66
C ALA A 169 23.67 29.23 1.34
N CYS A 170 23.65 30.28 2.20
CA CYS A 170 22.45 30.74 2.88
C CYS A 170 21.91 32.08 2.29
N ASP A 171 22.21 32.37 1.04
CA ASP A 171 21.73 33.55 0.35
C ASP A 171 20.39 33.24 -0.36
N PRO A 172 19.26 33.78 0.15
CA PRO A 172 17.95 33.53 -0.44
C PRO A 172 17.75 34.23 -1.80
N THR A 173 18.62 35.19 -2.16
CA THR A 173 18.53 35.89 -3.46
C THR A 173 18.95 34.97 -4.63
N ARG A 174 19.64 33.87 -4.33
CA ARG A 174 20.14 32.90 -5.33
C ARG A 174 19.17 31.76 -5.67
N VAL A 175 17.91 31.86 -5.26
CA VAL A 175 16.89 30.81 -5.51
C VAL A 175 16.73 30.54 -7.02
N THR A 176 16.68 31.59 -7.82
CA THR A 176 16.54 31.48 -9.31
C THR A 176 17.71 30.73 -9.93
N GLU A 177 18.92 30.86 -9.39
CA GLU A 177 20.07 30.06 -9.81
C GLU A 177 19.91 28.60 -9.37
N ALA A 178 19.46 28.35 -8.14
CA ALA A 178 19.20 27.01 -7.61
C ALA A 178 18.16 26.27 -8.45
N ASP A 179 17.11 26.95 -8.92
CA ASP A 179 16.06 26.37 -9.78
C ASP A 179 16.55 25.87 -11.15
N GLN A 180 17.76 26.22 -11.55
CA GLN A 180 18.37 25.73 -12.81
C GLN A 180 18.91 24.30 -12.67
N TYR A 181 19.14 23.83 -11.44
CA TYR A 181 19.63 22.48 -11.20
C TYR A 181 18.51 21.44 -11.20
N PRO A 182 18.80 20.24 -11.71
CA PRO A 182 17.83 19.14 -11.62
C PRO A 182 17.58 18.76 -10.15
N ASN A 183 16.36 18.29 -9.88
CA ASN A 183 15.93 17.81 -8.56
C ASN A 183 16.89 16.74 -8.01
N GLY A 184 17.36 16.92 -6.78
CA GLY A 184 18.32 16.05 -6.12
C GLY A 184 19.79 16.28 -6.50
N LEU A 185 20.06 17.28 -7.32
CA LEU A 185 21.41 17.61 -7.79
C LEU A 185 21.77 19.09 -7.50
N LEU A 186 21.22 19.63 -6.42
CA LEU A 186 21.62 20.94 -5.92
C LEU A 186 23.07 20.90 -5.42
N PRO A 187 23.96 21.79 -5.90
CA PRO A 187 25.28 21.96 -5.29
C PRO A 187 25.18 22.43 -3.84
N LYS A 188 26.15 22.04 -3.02
CA LYS A 188 26.23 22.43 -1.60
C LYS A 188 26.23 23.96 -1.38
N SER A 189 26.67 24.72 -2.38
CA SER A 189 26.64 26.20 -2.38
C SER A 189 25.24 26.81 -2.39
N PHE A 190 24.19 26.00 -2.56
CA PHE A 190 22.78 26.42 -2.48
C PHE A 190 22.04 25.81 -1.29
N LEU A 191 22.73 25.00 -0.47
CA LEU A 191 22.16 24.33 0.69
C LEU A 191 22.64 25.00 1.98
N CYS A 192 21.68 25.58 2.70
CA CYS A 192 21.90 26.19 4.00
C CYS A 192 21.71 25.17 5.13
N PRO A 193 22.68 25.03 6.06
CA PRO A 193 22.54 24.11 7.17
C PRO A 193 21.46 24.57 8.14
N LEU A 194 20.72 23.63 8.67
CA LEU A 194 19.77 23.85 9.75
C LEU A 194 20.45 23.69 11.12
N PRO A 195 19.84 24.20 12.21
CA PRO A 195 20.35 24.01 13.56
C PRO A 195 20.49 22.53 13.95
N GLN A 196 19.68 21.65 13.38
CA GLN A 196 19.73 20.21 13.58
C GLN A 196 20.90 19.62 12.78
N LYS A 197 21.74 18.85 13.47
CA LYS A 197 22.97 18.29 12.90
C LYS A 197 22.71 17.46 11.64
N GLY A 198 23.36 17.80 10.55
CA GLY A 198 23.28 17.08 9.28
C GLY A 198 22.07 17.42 8.41
N ALA A 199 21.15 18.24 8.91
CA ALA A 199 20.02 18.74 8.13
C ALA A 199 20.38 20.01 7.37
N GLU A 200 19.88 20.10 6.13
CA GLU A 200 20.09 21.27 5.27
C GLU A 200 18.92 21.43 4.30
N LEU A 201 18.59 22.67 3.96
CA LEU A 201 17.56 23.02 2.99
C LEU A 201 18.10 24.08 2.02
N ARG A 202 17.35 24.36 0.97
CA ARG A 202 17.57 25.54 0.11
C ARG A 202 17.46 26.82 0.98
N ALA A 203 18.20 27.84 0.65
CA ALA A 203 18.40 29.00 1.53
C ALA A 203 17.09 29.65 1.99
N ASP A 204 16.11 29.86 1.10
CA ASP A 204 14.80 30.43 1.43
C ASP A 204 14.00 29.54 2.40
N ALA A 205 13.92 28.23 2.12
CA ALA A 205 13.27 27.27 2.99
C ALA A 205 13.98 27.13 4.35
N ALA A 206 15.32 27.22 4.38
CA ALA A 206 16.10 27.12 5.61
C ALA A 206 15.86 28.31 6.55
N ILE A 207 15.77 29.53 6.02
CA ILE A 207 15.47 30.74 6.79
C ILE A 207 14.06 30.62 7.38
N ALA A 208 13.07 30.31 6.55
CA ALA A 208 11.69 30.12 6.99
C ALA A 208 11.56 29.00 8.03
N PHE A 209 12.31 27.91 7.87
CA PHE A 209 12.35 26.83 8.85
C PHE A 209 12.98 27.27 10.18
N ALA A 210 14.01 28.12 10.16
CA ALA A 210 14.62 28.61 11.38
C ALA A 210 13.59 29.40 12.23
N ASP A 211 12.78 30.25 11.60
CA ASP A 211 11.72 31.02 12.27
C ASP A 211 10.61 30.11 12.81
N LEU A 212 10.17 29.12 12.02
CA LEU A 212 9.20 28.09 12.45
C LEU A 212 9.73 27.29 13.65
N ASN A 213 11.00 26.88 13.60
CA ASN A 213 11.66 26.13 14.67
C ASN A 213 11.80 26.96 15.97
N LEU A 214 12.05 28.25 15.86
CA LEU A 214 12.05 29.17 17.01
C LEU A 214 10.67 29.30 17.66
N ALA A 215 9.62 29.45 16.85
CA ALA A 215 8.24 29.47 17.33
C ALA A 215 7.83 28.13 18.00
N TYR A 216 8.20 27.03 17.39
CA TYR A 216 7.97 25.69 17.95
C TYR A 216 8.71 25.51 19.28
N LYS A 217 9.98 25.89 19.34
CA LYS A 217 10.78 25.83 20.57
C LYS A 217 10.21 26.72 21.69
N SER A 218 9.70 27.89 21.34
CA SER A 218 9.04 28.77 22.33
C SER A 218 7.78 28.12 22.92
N HIS A 219 7.05 27.31 22.13
CA HIS A 219 5.82 26.65 22.57
C HIS A 219 6.08 25.37 23.34
N PHE A 220 6.99 24.50 22.85
CA PHE A 220 7.23 23.17 23.40
C PHE A 220 8.49 23.05 24.26
N GLY A 221 9.28 24.11 24.41
CA GLY A 221 10.53 24.13 25.19
C GLY A 221 11.73 23.45 24.48
N GLN A 222 11.52 22.78 23.36
CA GLN A 222 12.55 22.05 22.61
C GLN A 222 12.42 22.30 21.11
N PRO A 223 13.54 22.28 20.35
CA PRO A 223 13.49 22.47 18.91
C PRO A 223 12.81 21.30 18.21
N MET A 224 12.35 21.52 16.98
CA MET A 224 11.82 20.45 16.15
C MET A 224 12.86 19.37 15.88
N CYS A 225 12.41 18.11 15.89
CA CYS A 225 13.20 16.96 15.49
C CYS A 225 13.08 16.73 13.97
N ILE A 226 14.21 16.61 13.26
CA ILE A 226 14.26 16.34 11.82
C ILE A 226 14.82 14.92 11.61
N SER A 227 14.11 14.10 10.85
CA SER A 227 14.57 12.77 10.39
C SER A 227 15.09 12.81 8.96
N SER A 228 14.60 13.71 8.11
CA SER A 228 15.09 13.92 6.75
C SER A 228 14.91 15.36 6.31
N SER A 229 15.82 15.85 5.45
CA SER A 229 15.77 17.20 4.87
C SER A 229 16.16 17.14 3.39
N TYR A 230 17.07 17.99 2.87
CA TYR A 230 17.56 17.82 1.51
C TYR A 230 18.03 16.38 1.27
N ARG A 231 17.61 15.82 0.17
CA ARG A 231 17.97 14.45 -0.25
C ARG A 231 18.56 14.49 -1.65
N SER A 232 19.81 14.05 -1.77
CA SER A 232 20.44 13.94 -3.08
C SER A 232 19.74 12.92 -3.97
N LEU A 233 19.93 13.03 -5.29
CA LEU A 233 19.34 12.09 -6.25
C LEU A 233 19.75 10.63 -5.98
N SER A 234 21.01 10.41 -5.56
CA SER A 234 21.49 9.08 -5.19
C SER A 234 20.85 8.56 -3.90
N ALA A 235 20.65 9.42 -2.91
CA ALA A 235 19.96 9.06 -1.67
C ALA A 235 18.46 8.79 -1.92
N GLN A 236 17.80 9.59 -2.76
CA GLN A 236 16.41 9.32 -3.17
C GLN A 236 16.29 7.99 -3.92
N GLN A 237 17.28 7.65 -4.75
CA GLN A 237 17.33 6.36 -5.42
C GLN A 237 17.43 5.20 -4.43
N ALA A 238 18.25 5.33 -3.38
CA ALA A 238 18.35 4.30 -2.34
C ALA A 238 17.01 4.09 -1.61
N VAL A 239 16.30 5.16 -1.24
CA VAL A 239 14.97 5.10 -0.63
C VAL A 239 13.95 4.46 -1.59
N TYR A 240 14.00 4.81 -2.86
CA TYR A 240 13.11 4.25 -3.89
C TYR A 240 13.32 2.73 -4.07
N TYR A 241 14.57 2.25 -3.96
CA TYR A 241 14.84 0.81 -4.01
C TYR A 241 14.34 0.04 -2.80
N GLN A 242 14.32 0.70 -1.63
CA GLN A 242 13.79 0.09 -0.40
C GLN A 242 12.25 0.01 -0.41
N ARG A 243 11.60 0.98 -1.07
CA ARG A 243 10.12 1.11 -1.11
C ARG A 243 9.63 1.43 -2.53
N PRO A 244 9.78 0.50 -3.49
CA PRO A 244 9.33 0.72 -4.85
C PRO A 244 7.80 0.87 -4.88
N GLY A 245 7.32 1.91 -5.57
CA GLY A 245 5.90 2.23 -5.64
C GLY A 245 5.35 3.07 -4.48
N PHE A 246 6.09 3.22 -3.37
CA PHE A 246 5.69 4.06 -2.22
C PHE A 246 6.56 5.31 -2.10
N ALA A 247 7.85 5.22 -2.38
CA ALA A 247 8.73 6.37 -2.37
C ALA A 247 8.63 7.15 -3.70
N ALA A 248 8.77 8.47 -3.64
CA ALA A 248 8.81 9.31 -4.82
C ALA A 248 9.92 8.87 -5.79
N VAL A 249 9.62 8.88 -7.08
CA VAL A 249 10.59 8.59 -8.14
C VAL A 249 11.79 9.52 -8.01
N PRO A 250 13.04 9.02 -8.11
CA PRO A 250 14.23 9.85 -8.08
C PRO A 250 14.12 11.03 -9.05
N GLY A 251 14.34 12.24 -8.54
CA GLY A 251 14.19 13.48 -9.31
C GLY A 251 12.78 14.11 -9.27
N ARG A 252 11.86 13.57 -8.45
CA ARG A 252 10.49 14.10 -8.26
C ARG A 252 10.18 14.52 -6.83
N SER A 253 10.99 14.12 -5.87
CA SER A 253 10.78 14.45 -4.45
C SER A 253 11.10 15.91 -4.14
N ASN A 254 10.27 16.60 -3.37
CA ASN A 254 10.55 17.97 -2.89
C ASN A 254 11.74 18.04 -1.92
N HIS A 255 12.14 16.93 -1.32
CA HIS A 255 13.43 16.83 -0.64
C HIS A 255 14.61 17.10 -1.59
N GLY A 256 14.53 16.67 -2.85
CA GLY A 256 15.57 16.91 -3.85
C GLY A 256 15.65 18.36 -4.35
N LEU A 257 14.63 19.18 -4.07
CA LEU A 257 14.64 20.62 -4.29
C LEU A 257 15.13 21.41 -3.05
N GLY A 258 15.36 20.72 -1.93
CA GLY A 258 15.67 21.37 -0.64
C GLY A 258 14.48 22.11 -0.04
N LEU A 259 13.25 21.68 -0.37
CA LEU A 259 12.01 22.33 0.07
C LEU A 259 11.20 21.50 1.06
N ALA A 260 11.57 20.24 1.32
CA ALA A 260 10.85 19.34 2.19
C ALA A 260 11.66 18.90 3.40
N VAL A 261 10.97 18.68 4.51
CA VAL A 261 11.50 18.11 5.75
C VAL A 261 10.57 17.00 6.23
N ASP A 262 11.17 15.91 6.73
CA ASP A 262 10.46 14.89 7.49
C ASP A 262 10.75 15.16 8.98
N LEU A 263 9.69 15.31 9.77
CA LEU A 263 9.76 15.67 11.17
C LEU A 263 9.50 14.47 12.08
N CYS A 264 10.21 14.44 13.21
CA CYS A 264 10.07 13.46 14.29
C CYS A 264 9.64 14.14 15.61
N GLY A 265 9.90 13.52 16.76
CA GLY A 265 9.63 14.13 18.07
C GLY A 265 8.14 14.32 18.38
N GLY A 266 7.29 13.43 17.86
CA GLY A 266 5.84 13.47 18.04
C GLY A 266 5.07 13.94 16.81
N VAL A 267 5.67 14.72 15.89
CA VAL A 267 5.01 15.20 14.67
C VAL A 267 4.56 14.07 13.77
N GLN A 268 5.34 12.99 13.68
CA GLN A 268 5.04 11.81 12.89
C GLN A 268 3.80 11.02 13.36
N ALA A 269 3.30 11.33 14.56
CA ALA A 269 2.07 10.76 15.07
C ALA A 269 0.89 11.68 14.71
N PHE A 270 0.06 11.22 13.78
CA PHE A 270 -1.12 11.96 13.34
C PHE A 270 -2.01 12.39 14.51
N ARG A 271 -2.47 13.65 14.49
CA ARG A 271 -3.26 14.27 15.54
C ARG A 271 -2.56 14.39 16.91
N SER A 272 -1.25 14.18 16.98
CA SER A 272 -0.50 14.53 18.18
C SER A 272 -0.58 16.04 18.45
N VAL A 273 -0.21 16.46 19.66
CA VAL A 273 -0.17 17.88 20.03
C VAL A 273 0.79 18.64 19.11
N GLN A 274 1.92 18.01 18.76
CA GLN A 274 2.94 18.57 17.87
C GLN A 274 2.44 18.70 16.44
N PHE A 275 1.80 17.66 15.90
CA PHE A 275 1.20 17.67 14.57
C PHE A 275 0.13 18.77 14.45
N ASN A 276 -0.82 18.79 15.39
CA ASN A 276 -1.92 19.78 15.39
C ASN A 276 -1.40 21.22 15.52
N TRP A 277 -0.33 21.44 16.29
CA TRP A 277 0.27 22.75 16.39
C TRP A 277 0.88 23.18 15.04
N LEU A 278 1.58 22.28 14.35
CA LEU A 278 2.12 22.57 13.02
C LEU A 278 1.02 22.86 12.00
N GLU A 279 -0.04 22.07 11.97
CA GLU A 279 -1.22 22.33 11.11
C GLU A 279 -1.76 23.75 11.30
N ALA A 280 -1.85 24.22 12.54
CA ALA A 280 -2.38 25.54 12.87
C ALA A 280 -1.39 26.69 12.61
N ASN A 281 -0.08 26.43 12.63
CA ASN A 281 0.92 27.49 12.70
C ASN A 281 1.94 27.54 11.55
N SER A 282 2.23 26.42 10.89
CA SER A 282 3.34 26.31 9.92
C SER A 282 3.15 27.21 8.68
N LYS A 283 1.90 27.38 8.25
CA LYS A 283 1.57 28.15 7.05
C LYS A 283 2.03 29.60 7.10
N ARG A 284 2.01 30.22 8.28
CA ARG A 284 2.54 31.59 8.50
C ARG A 284 4.07 31.69 8.38
N PHE A 285 4.76 30.57 8.24
CA PHE A 285 6.19 30.48 7.95
C PHE A 285 6.47 29.88 6.57
N GLY A 286 5.44 29.78 5.72
CA GLY A 286 5.55 29.21 4.37
C GLY A 286 5.61 27.68 4.33
N PHE A 287 5.44 26.96 5.45
CA PHE A 287 5.40 25.49 5.46
C PHE A 287 3.99 24.96 5.48
N ILE A 288 3.75 23.92 4.70
CA ILE A 288 2.45 23.24 4.61
C ILE A 288 2.63 21.74 4.78
N HIS A 289 1.61 21.08 5.29
CA HIS A 289 1.40 19.64 5.13
C HIS A 289 0.63 19.45 3.81
N PRO A 290 1.25 18.93 2.73
CA PRO A 290 0.62 18.96 1.40
C PRO A 290 -0.55 17.99 1.33
N ASP A 291 -1.59 18.31 0.53
CA ASP A 291 -2.83 17.54 0.43
C ASP A 291 -2.58 16.06 0.09
N TRP A 292 -1.60 15.76 -0.77
CA TRP A 292 -1.29 14.38 -1.12
C TRP A 292 -0.82 13.54 0.08
N SER A 293 -0.18 14.15 1.09
CA SER A 293 0.35 13.46 2.26
C SER A 293 -0.73 12.97 3.25
N TYR A 294 -1.98 13.42 3.08
CA TYR A 294 -3.15 12.89 3.80
C TYR A 294 -3.73 11.62 3.17
N HIS A 295 -3.23 11.21 1.99
CA HIS A 295 -3.72 10.05 1.26
C HIS A 295 -2.76 8.86 1.38
N SER A 296 -2.86 7.88 0.51
CA SER A 296 -1.97 6.71 0.52
C SER A 296 -0.78 6.91 -0.45
N PRO A 297 0.45 6.85 0.04
CA PRO A 297 0.85 6.65 1.45
C PRO A 297 0.57 7.87 2.33
N PHE A 298 0.11 7.63 3.56
CA PHE A 298 -0.14 8.68 4.54
C PHE A 298 1.17 9.05 5.25
N GLU A 299 1.57 10.32 5.17
CA GLU A 299 2.86 10.81 5.64
C GLU A 299 2.74 12.01 6.60
N PRO A 300 2.29 11.83 7.85
CA PRO A 300 2.10 12.93 8.80
C PRO A 300 3.40 13.64 9.19
N TRP A 301 4.54 13.02 8.92
CA TRP A 301 5.86 13.59 9.15
C TRP A 301 6.33 14.55 8.07
N HIS A 302 5.72 14.53 6.85
CA HIS A 302 6.23 15.22 5.66
C HIS A 302 5.67 16.65 5.57
N TRP A 303 6.55 17.64 5.56
CA TRP A 303 6.21 19.07 5.47
C TRP A 303 7.00 19.75 4.38
N GLU A 304 6.36 20.63 3.61
CA GLU A 304 6.94 21.27 2.45
C GLU A 304 6.90 22.79 2.58
N TYR A 305 7.99 23.45 2.18
CA TYR A 305 8.04 24.89 2.02
C TYR A 305 7.46 25.28 0.67
N ASP A 306 6.45 26.15 0.67
CA ASP A 306 5.88 26.76 -0.52
C ASP A 306 6.50 28.16 -0.72
N PRO A 307 7.35 28.35 -1.75
CA PRO A 307 7.98 29.66 -2.01
C PRO A 307 6.97 30.79 -2.27
N LYS A 308 5.75 30.46 -2.73
CA LYS A 308 4.71 31.47 -2.97
C LYS A 308 4.13 32.01 -1.66
N LEU A 309 3.98 31.14 -0.67
CA LEU A 309 3.56 31.58 0.67
C LEU A 309 4.67 32.32 1.37
N GLY A 310 5.93 31.82 1.29
CA GLY A 310 7.09 32.44 1.87
C GLY A 310 7.41 33.84 1.31
N ALA A 311 7.07 34.09 0.06
CA ALA A 311 7.25 35.41 -0.57
C ALA A 311 6.21 36.48 -0.15
N GLN A 312 5.17 36.10 0.60
CA GLN A 312 4.11 36.97 1.10
C GLN A 312 4.33 37.39 2.55
N LEU A 313 5.37 36.86 3.19
CA LEU A 313 5.78 37.14 4.57
C LEU A 313 6.90 38.18 4.61
#